data_9e6876ce736e7e18019746e98a38723f
#
_entry.id   9e6876ce736e7e18019746e98a38723f
#
_cell.length_a   1.000
_cell.length_b   1.000
_cell.length_c   1.000
_cell.angle_alpha   90.00
_cell.angle_beta   90.00
_cell.angle_gamma   90.00
#
_symmetry.space_group_name_H-M   'P 1'
#
loop_
_entity.id
_entity.type
_entity.pdbx_description
1 polymer ?
#
loop_
_entity_poly.entity_id
_entity_poly.type
_entity_poly.pdbx_seq_one_letter_code
_entity_poly.pdbx_strand_id
1 'polypeptide(L)'
;METELHDQDVKEHYVVNMPKLYDHQVQVAKSNARYKVVCGGRRVGKTRLGVWLCLEKAWRGGRAFWIAPTYAMGLEGWKDLKNIGIEYGVEVRESEKTIITTTGGSVSIRSADNPDRMRGSGLDFAVLDEYAFMKPNVWAEIVRPMLSISRGGALFISTPKGFNHFEEIYNVAGERDDWERWNFPTSVNPLISQEELDSAKEEIGSYLFSQEYLAQFVEFSGGIFQNSWFKRYRSEEVQEYDKDGYLITRTKIKLNDEELYEDELYKYATVDLATSTKEQADYTVI
;
A
#
# COMPACT_ATOMS: atom_id res chain seq x y z
N MET A 1 -36.84 4.15 52.52
CA MET A 1 -36.49 5.10 51.44
C MET A 1 -35.01 4.90 51.24
N GLU A 2 -34.71 3.90 50.39
CA GLU A 2 -33.36 3.53 50.02
C GLU A 2 -32.84 4.48 48.93
N THR A 3 -31.76 5.15 49.26
CA THR A 3 -31.08 6.06 48.33
C THR A 3 -30.17 5.23 47.49
N GLU A 4 -30.50 5.04 46.20
CA GLU A 4 -29.61 4.45 45.19
C GLU A 4 -28.40 5.37 45.03
N LEU A 5 -27.23 4.86 45.41
CA LEU A 5 -25.96 5.46 45.10
C LEU A 5 -25.72 5.24 43.60
N HIS A 6 -25.79 6.29 42.83
CA HIS A 6 -25.28 6.30 41.45
C HIS A 6 -23.79 6.00 41.48
N ASP A 7 -23.45 4.86 40.94
CA ASP A 7 -22.10 4.46 40.59
C ASP A 7 -21.60 5.43 39.54
N GLN A 8 -20.81 6.40 39.95
CA GLN A 8 -20.12 7.30 39.00
C GLN A 8 -19.01 6.47 38.38
N ASP A 9 -19.15 6.13 37.11
CA ASP A 9 -18.10 5.54 36.25
C ASP A 9 -16.78 6.30 36.48
N VAL A 10 -15.95 5.81 37.36
CA VAL A 10 -14.55 6.21 37.46
C VAL A 10 -13.87 5.66 36.21
N LYS A 11 -13.78 6.49 35.17
CA LYS A 11 -12.94 6.19 34.02
C LYS A 11 -11.51 6.09 34.51
N GLU A 12 -11.03 4.88 34.70
CA GLU A 12 -9.61 4.65 34.97
C GLU A 12 -8.80 5.21 33.80
N HIS A 13 -8.00 6.21 34.09
CA HIS A 13 -7.09 6.80 33.11
C HIS A 13 -5.78 6.00 33.12
N TYR A 14 -5.58 5.18 32.07
CA TYR A 14 -4.33 4.48 31.89
C TYR A 14 -3.34 5.39 31.14
N VAL A 15 -2.17 5.62 31.71
CA VAL A 15 -1.05 6.26 31.05
C VAL A 15 -0.17 5.19 30.45
N VAL A 16 -0.20 5.07 29.13
CA VAL A 16 0.64 4.11 28.39
C VAL A 16 1.82 4.86 27.78
N ASN A 17 3.04 4.53 28.20
CA ASN A 17 4.26 5.09 27.63
C ASN A 17 4.63 4.38 26.35
N MET A 18 4.07 4.83 25.22
CA MET A 18 4.35 4.25 23.90
C MET A 18 5.82 4.43 23.49
N PRO A 19 6.42 3.48 22.74
CA PRO A 19 7.80 3.60 22.27
C PRO A 19 8.02 4.91 21.52
N LYS A 20 9.18 5.56 21.77
CA LYS A 20 9.52 6.82 21.12
C LYS A 20 9.64 6.64 19.60
N LEU A 21 8.91 7.43 18.84
CA LEU A 21 9.01 7.54 17.39
C LEU A 21 10.11 8.52 16.98
N TYR A 22 10.70 8.30 15.82
CA TYR A 22 11.57 9.28 15.17
C TYR A 22 10.73 10.41 14.55
N ASP A 23 11.34 11.55 14.28
CA ASP A 23 10.65 12.76 13.83
C ASP A 23 9.80 12.54 12.57
N HIS A 24 10.31 11.80 11.59
CA HIS A 24 9.57 11.45 10.37
C HIS A 24 8.35 10.55 10.67
N GLN A 25 8.45 9.64 11.64
CA GLN A 25 7.32 8.81 12.07
C GLN A 25 6.29 9.64 12.86
N VAL A 26 6.75 10.59 13.67
CA VAL A 26 5.88 11.51 14.41
C VAL A 26 5.01 12.35 13.47
N GLN A 27 5.55 12.78 12.32
CA GLN A 27 4.78 13.50 11.30
C GLN A 27 3.56 12.69 10.84
N VAL A 28 3.77 11.40 10.53
CA VAL A 28 2.69 10.50 10.11
C VAL A 28 1.72 10.22 11.25
N ALA A 29 2.23 9.99 12.47
CA ALA A 29 1.39 9.70 13.63
C ALA A 29 0.47 10.87 14.00
N LYS A 30 0.96 12.10 13.89
CA LYS A 30 0.20 13.32 14.19
C LYS A 30 -0.79 13.74 13.10
N SER A 31 -0.68 13.21 11.91
CA SER A 31 -1.61 13.54 10.82
C SER A 31 -3.05 13.16 11.18
N ASN A 32 -3.99 14.00 10.81
CA ASN A 32 -5.43 13.75 10.93
C ASN A 32 -6.02 13.04 9.70
N ALA A 33 -5.22 12.76 8.67
CA ALA A 33 -5.69 12.05 7.50
C ALA A 33 -6.23 10.67 7.88
N ARG A 34 -7.37 10.34 7.30
CA ARG A 34 -8.02 9.04 7.51
C ARG A 34 -7.21 7.91 6.90
N TYR A 35 -6.63 8.17 5.73
CA TYR A 35 -5.79 7.21 5.00
C TYR A 35 -4.39 7.79 4.80
N LYS A 36 -3.41 7.01 5.18
CA LYS A 36 -2.00 7.40 5.22
C LYS A 36 -1.20 6.48 4.34
N VAL A 37 -0.38 7.02 3.46
CA VAL A 37 0.48 6.24 2.55
C VAL A 37 1.93 6.62 2.78
N VAL A 38 2.72 5.66 3.24
CA VAL A 38 4.16 5.84 3.49
C VAL A 38 4.96 4.97 2.54
N CYS A 39 5.52 5.61 1.53
CA CYS A 39 6.55 5.03 0.68
C CYS A 39 7.89 5.21 1.40
N GLY A 40 8.48 4.11 1.85
CA GLY A 40 9.67 4.17 2.69
C GLY A 40 10.77 3.20 2.28
N GLY A 41 12.03 3.67 2.30
CA GLY A 41 13.19 2.84 2.07
C GLY A 41 13.32 1.73 3.12
N ARG A 42 14.24 0.79 2.88
CA ARG A 42 14.56 -0.26 3.86
C ARG A 42 15.05 0.36 5.18
N ARG A 43 14.70 -0.28 6.29
CA ARG A 43 15.12 0.14 7.64
C ARG A 43 14.68 1.55 8.07
N VAL A 44 13.80 2.21 7.35
CA VAL A 44 13.26 3.53 7.74
C VAL A 44 12.32 3.47 8.96
N GLY A 45 11.95 2.24 9.40
CA GLY A 45 11.09 2.05 10.56
C GLY A 45 9.60 1.99 10.26
N LYS A 46 9.22 1.56 9.04
CA LYS A 46 7.81 1.36 8.64
C LYS A 46 7.04 0.49 9.63
N THR A 47 7.60 -0.68 9.98
CA THR A 47 7.00 -1.63 10.93
C THR A 47 6.77 -0.99 12.30
N ARG A 48 7.77 -0.29 12.84
CA ARG A 48 7.65 0.40 14.14
C ARG A 48 6.51 1.42 14.15
N LEU A 49 6.36 2.21 13.09
CA LEU A 49 5.27 3.16 12.94
C LEU A 49 3.90 2.47 12.90
N GLY A 50 3.78 1.42 12.08
CA GLY A 50 2.53 0.66 11.97
C GLY A 50 2.13 -0.03 13.27
N VAL A 51 3.09 -0.64 13.97
CA VAL A 51 2.88 -1.25 15.30
C VAL A 51 2.39 -0.19 16.29
N TRP A 52 3.04 0.97 16.31
CA TRP A 52 2.66 2.08 17.18
C TRP A 52 1.22 2.53 16.94
N LEU A 53 0.82 2.72 15.69
CA LEU A 53 -0.55 3.15 15.35
C LEU A 53 -1.60 2.06 15.64
N CYS A 54 -1.26 0.79 15.44
CA CYS A 54 -2.13 -0.33 15.83
C CYS A 54 -2.37 -0.35 17.34
N LEU A 55 -1.30 -0.22 18.13
CA LEU A 55 -1.40 -0.21 19.59
C LEU A 55 -2.15 1.01 20.09
N GLU A 56 -1.88 2.18 19.55
CA GLU A 56 -2.60 3.42 19.88
C GLU A 56 -4.10 3.27 19.64
N LYS A 57 -4.48 2.67 18.51
CA LYS A 57 -5.88 2.39 18.21
C LYS A 57 -6.49 1.39 19.18
N ALA A 58 -5.78 0.30 19.50
CA ALA A 58 -6.25 -0.70 20.42
C ALA A 58 -6.39 -0.16 21.86
N TRP A 59 -5.45 0.65 22.34
CA TRP A 59 -5.56 1.32 23.64
C TRP A 59 -6.74 2.29 23.75
N ARG A 60 -7.24 2.80 22.62
CA ARG A 60 -8.49 3.56 22.54
C ARG A 60 -9.75 2.67 22.44
N GLY A 61 -9.62 1.37 22.66
CA GLY A 61 -10.72 0.41 22.59
C GLY A 61 -11.07 -0.05 21.17
N GLY A 62 -10.30 0.38 20.13
CA GLY A 62 -10.57 0.04 18.75
C GLY A 62 -10.00 -1.30 18.32
N ARG A 63 -10.54 -1.85 17.25
CA ARG A 63 -10.09 -3.08 16.61
C ARG A 63 -9.18 -2.75 15.43
N ALA A 64 -7.94 -3.24 15.46
CA ALA A 64 -6.98 -3.04 14.38
C ALA A 64 -6.55 -4.37 13.76
N PHE A 65 -6.27 -4.34 12.44
CA PHE A 65 -5.61 -5.44 11.75
C PHE A 65 -4.25 -5.00 11.22
N TRP A 66 -3.26 -5.86 11.45
CA TRP A 66 -2.00 -5.85 10.73
C TRP A 66 -2.10 -6.85 9.59
N ILE A 67 -2.10 -6.36 8.37
CA ILE A 67 -2.29 -7.16 7.16
C ILE A 67 -0.96 -7.18 6.40
N ALA A 68 -0.44 -8.38 6.13
CA ALA A 68 0.78 -8.58 5.35
C ALA A 68 0.47 -9.42 4.09
N PRO A 69 1.32 -9.38 3.04
CA PRO A 69 1.12 -10.17 1.82
C PRO A 69 0.97 -11.66 2.11
N THR A 70 1.81 -12.20 2.98
CA THR A 70 1.74 -13.58 3.45
C THR A 70 1.72 -13.63 4.97
N TYR A 71 1.24 -14.74 5.53
CA TYR A 71 1.24 -14.94 6.97
C TYR A 71 2.67 -14.91 7.55
N ALA A 72 3.63 -15.50 6.85
CA ALA A 72 5.03 -15.50 7.27
C ALA A 72 5.61 -14.08 7.37
N MET A 73 5.31 -13.20 6.41
CA MET A 73 5.73 -11.80 6.46
C MET A 73 5.07 -11.05 7.65
N GLY A 74 3.83 -11.37 7.97
CA GLY A 74 3.12 -10.78 9.11
C GLY A 74 3.76 -11.12 10.47
N LEU A 75 4.55 -12.18 10.57
CA LEU A 75 5.21 -12.56 11.82
C LEU A 75 6.28 -11.57 12.28
N GLU A 76 6.83 -10.76 11.41
CA GLU A 76 7.74 -9.66 11.80
C GLU A 76 6.98 -8.61 12.62
N GLY A 77 5.86 -8.13 12.09
CA GLY A 77 4.97 -7.23 12.83
C GLY A 77 4.43 -7.85 14.12
N TRP A 78 4.15 -9.18 14.11
CA TRP A 78 3.72 -9.90 15.30
C TRP A 78 4.74 -9.87 16.43
N LYS A 79 6.02 -10.08 16.13
CA LYS A 79 7.07 -10.05 17.14
C LYS A 79 7.12 -8.69 17.84
N ASP A 80 7.09 -7.62 17.08
CA ASP A 80 7.15 -6.27 17.61
C ASP A 80 5.87 -5.93 18.41
N LEU A 81 4.69 -6.25 17.88
CA LEU A 81 3.40 -6.06 18.56
C LEU A 81 3.38 -6.81 19.90
N LYS A 82 3.82 -8.08 19.90
CA LYS A 82 3.85 -8.92 21.10
C LYS A 82 4.82 -8.37 22.14
N ASN A 83 6.05 -8.05 21.74
CA ASN A 83 7.09 -7.60 22.67
C ASN A 83 6.69 -6.28 23.33
N ILE A 84 6.25 -5.30 22.53
CA ILE A 84 5.78 -4.02 23.06
C ILE A 84 4.51 -4.21 23.87
N GLY A 85 3.56 -5.02 23.40
CA GLY A 85 2.31 -5.26 24.09
C GLY A 85 2.50 -5.89 25.48
N ILE A 86 3.38 -6.90 25.62
CA ILE A 86 3.67 -7.55 26.89
C ILE A 86 4.21 -6.54 27.90
N GLU A 87 5.08 -5.63 27.48
CA GLU A 87 5.61 -4.57 28.34
C GLU A 87 4.50 -3.69 28.95
N TYR A 88 3.39 -3.56 28.25
CA TYR A 88 2.25 -2.73 28.66
C TYR A 88 1.03 -3.55 29.15
N GLY A 89 1.21 -4.82 29.46
CA GLY A 89 0.21 -5.64 30.15
C GLY A 89 -0.97 -6.07 29.27
N VAL A 90 -0.77 -6.27 27.97
CA VAL A 90 -1.81 -6.82 27.10
C VAL A 90 -1.97 -8.34 27.28
N GLU A 91 -3.17 -8.85 27.02
CA GLU A 91 -3.40 -10.28 26.84
C GLU A 91 -2.88 -10.71 25.46
N VAL A 92 -2.07 -11.76 25.42
CA VAL A 92 -1.51 -12.32 24.17
C VAL A 92 -2.18 -13.65 23.85
N ARG A 93 -2.89 -13.73 22.73
CA ARG A 93 -3.47 -14.96 22.17
C ARG A 93 -2.59 -15.47 21.03
N GLU A 94 -1.61 -16.29 21.40
CA GLU A 94 -0.55 -16.73 20.46
C GLU A 94 -1.09 -17.51 19.26
N SER A 95 -2.10 -18.40 19.48
CA SER A 95 -2.71 -19.20 18.41
C SER A 95 -3.47 -18.36 17.37
N GLU A 96 -4.06 -17.25 17.82
CA GLU A 96 -4.83 -16.33 16.98
C GLU A 96 -3.99 -15.19 16.42
N LYS A 97 -2.74 -15.05 16.89
CA LYS A 97 -1.87 -13.88 16.66
C LYS A 97 -2.62 -12.57 16.93
N THR A 98 -3.23 -12.53 18.11
CA THR A 98 -4.04 -11.40 18.56
C THR A 98 -3.55 -10.93 19.93
N ILE A 99 -3.44 -9.63 20.10
CA ILE A 99 -3.27 -9.00 21.41
C ILE A 99 -4.56 -8.26 21.78
N ILE A 100 -4.88 -8.23 23.05
CA ILE A 100 -6.05 -7.53 23.59
C ILE A 100 -5.58 -6.62 24.72
N THR A 101 -5.96 -5.35 24.63
CA THR A 101 -5.65 -4.34 25.66
C THR A 101 -6.65 -4.42 26.81
N THR A 102 -6.30 -3.86 27.96
CA THR A 102 -7.20 -3.72 29.12
C THR A 102 -8.43 -2.88 28.83
N THR A 103 -8.39 -2.01 27.78
CA THR A 103 -9.53 -1.23 27.30
C THR A 103 -10.48 -2.01 26.38
N GLY A 104 -10.21 -3.30 26.15
CA GLY A 104 -11.01 -4.17 25.27
C GLY A 104 -10.70 -4.04 23.78
N GLY A 105 -9.80 -3.14 23.39
CA GLY A 105 -9.35 -3.06 21.99
C GLY A 105 -8.38 -4.19 21.64
N SER A 106 -8.18 -4.41 20.34
CA SER A 106 -7.36 -5.54 19.89
C SER A 106 -6.57 -5.25 18.62
N VAL A 107 -5.43 -5.96 18.46
CA VAL A 107 -4.69 -6.01 17.19
C VAL A 107 -4.52 -7.45 16.78
N SER A 108 -4.89 -7.80 15.56
CA SER A 108 -4.73 -9.15 15.03
C SER A 108 -3.92 -9.15 13.74
N ILE A 109 -3.06 -10.14 13.57
CA ILE A 109 -2.33 -10.39 12.33
C ILE A 109 -3.26 -11.06 11.32
N ARG A 110 -3.22 -10.60 10.07
CA ARG A 110 -3.97 -11.18 8.94
C ARG A 110 -3.07 -11.29 7.71
N SER A 111 -3.40 -12.26 6.85
CA SER A 111 -2.71 -12.47 5.58
C SER A 111 -3.59 -12.04 4.41
N ALA A 112 -2.97 -11.40 3.43
CA ALA A 112 -3.60 -11.03 2.16
C ALA A 112 -3.61 -12.19 1.14
N ASP A 113 -3.03 -13.36 1.44
CA ASP A 113 -3.07 -14.54 0.56
C ASP A 113 -4.50 -15.02 0.32
N ASN A 114 -5.31 -14.99 1.38
CA ASN A 114 -6.72 -15.37 1.33
C ASN A 114 -7.56 -14.25 1.97
N PRO A 115 -7.77 -13.15 1.26
CA PRO A 115 -8.39 -11.95 1.82
C PRO A 115 -9.85 -12.15 2.21
N ASP A 116 -10.56 -13.10 1.61
CA ASP A 116 -11.98 -13.38 1.93
C ASP A 116 -12.18 -13.82 3.39
N ARG A 117 -11.18 -14.42 4.02
CA ARG A 117 -11.22 -14.78 5.44
C ARG A 117 -11.31 -13.58 6.39
N MET A 118 -11.02 -12.39 5.91
CA MET A 118 -11.14 -11.15 6.70
C MET A 118 -12.54 -10.54 6.63
N ARG A 119 -13.37 -10.92 5.63
CA ARG A 119 -14.72 -10.37 5.42
C ARG A 119 -15.61 -10.52 6.67
N GLY A 120 -16.55 -9.60 6.82
CA GLY A 120 -17.59 -9.66 7.87
C GLY A 120 -17.17 -9.11 9.23
N SER A 121 -15.93 -8.73 9.43
CA SER A 121 -15.48 -8.08 10.67
C SER A 121 -15.49 -6.57 10.53
N GLY A 122 -16.14 -5.84 11.46
CA GLY A 122 -15.96 -4.39 11.58
C GLY A 122 -14.53 -4.08 12.02
N LEU A 123 -13.96 -2.98 11.51
CA LEU A 123 -12.57 -2.62 11.73
C LEU A 123 -12.43 -1.11 11.94
N ASP A 124 -11.63 -0.71 12.93
CA ASP A 124 -11.37 0.70 13.22
C ASP A 124 -10.05 1.21 12.64
N PHE A 125 -9.12 0.29 12.39
CA PHE A 125 -7.84 0.63 11.77
C PHE A 125 -7.22 -0.57 11.05
N ALA A 126 -6.55 -0.31 9.94
CA ALA A 126 -5.76 -1.31 9.21
C ALA A 126 -4.36 -0.80 8.92
N VAL A 127 -3.36 -1.62 9.16
CA VAL A 127 -2.02 -1.48 8.56
C VAL A 127 -1.90 -2.49 7.43
N LEU A 128 -1.61 -2.01 6.22
CA LEU A 128 -1.29 -2.83 5.06
C LEU A 128 0.24 -2.77 4.89
N ASP A 129 0.91 -3.78 5.44
CA ASP A 129 2.37 -3.87 5.44
C ASP A 129 2.86 -4.51 4.15
N GLU A 130 3.91 -3.94 3.57
CA GLU A 130 4.44 -4.30 2.25
C GLU A 130 3.33 -4.35 1.18
N TYR A 131 2.52 -3.28 1.13
CA TYR A 131 1.35 -3.19 0.26
C TYR A 131 1.68 -3.37 -1.23
N ALA A 132 2.86 -2.93 -1.68
CA ALA A 132 3.32 -3.13 -3.06
C ALA A 132 3.38 -4.62 -3.49
N PHE A 133 3.37 -5.56 -2.54
CA PHE A 133 3.42 -7.00 -2.76
C PHE A 133 2.06 -7.70 -2.57
N MET A 134 1.01 -6.97 -2.21
CA MET A 134 -0.34 -7.49 -2.10
C MET A 134 -1.04 -7.52 -3.47
N LYS A 135 -2.15 -8.25 -3.57
CA LYS A 135 -3.04 -8.15 -4.72
C LYS A 135 -3.80 -6.80 -4.67
N PRO A 136 -3.99 -6.12 -5.82
CA PRO A 136 -4.63 -4.79 -5.85
C PRO A 136 -6.04 -4.74 -5.23
N ASN A 137 -6.81 -5.82 -5.36
CA ASN A 137 -8.19 -5.90 -4.88
C ASN A 137 -8.32 -5.99 -3.34
N VAL A 138 -7.24 -6.31 -2.61
CA VAL A 138 -7.26 -6.44 -1.13
C VAL A 138 -7.80 -5.17 -0.48
N TRP A 139 -7.37 -4.01 -0.95
CA TRP A 139 -7.85 -2.74 -0.41
C TRP A 139 -9.31 -2.49 -0.79
N ALA A 140 -9.61 -2.43 -2.08
CA ALA A 140 -10.89 -1.94 -2.58
C ALA A 140 -12.07 -2.86 -2.20
N GLU A 141 -11.86 -4.17 -2.28
CA GLU A 141 -12.92 -5.16 -2.12
C GLU A 141 -13.06 -5.70 -0.70
N ILE A 142 -11.98 -5.66 0.08
CA ILE A 142 -11.94 -6.31 1.40
C ILE A 142 -11.79 -5.27 2.52
N VAL A 143 -10.64 -4.60 2.59
CA VAL A 143 -10.30 -3.77 3.76
C VAL A 143 -11.12 -2.50 3.83
N ARG A 144 -11.29 -1.81 2.69
CA ARG A 144 -12.04 -0.55 2.62
C ARG A 144 -13.49 -0.69 3.10
N PRO A 145 -14.26 -1.73 2.70
CA PRO A 145 -15.61 -1.96 3.23
C PRO A 145 -15.65 -2.22 4.73
N MET A 146 -14.65 -2.95 5.29
CA MET A 146 -14.60 -3.24 6.75
C MET A 146 -14.46 -1.98 7.60
N LEU A 147 -13.86 -0.92 7.08
CA LEU A 147 -13.68 0.38 7.74
C LEU A 147 -14.89 1.32 7.61
N SER A 148 -15.94 0.91 6.89
CA SER A 148 -17.01 1.83 6.49
C SER A 148 -17.92 2.24 7.65
N ILE A 149 -18.28 1.31 8.53
CA ILE A 149 -19.21 1.55 9.65
C ILE A 149 -18.57 2.44 10.71
N SER A 150 -17.35 2.08 11.13
CA SER A 150 -16.60 2.83 12.15
C SER A 150 -16.00 4.14 11.65
N ARG A 151 -16.04 4.38 10.33
CA ARG A 151 -15.21 5.40 9.66
C ARG A 151 -13.73 5.25 9.99
N GLY A 152 -13.28 4.02 10.17
CA GLY A 152 -11.91 3.67 10.52
C GLY A 152 -10.89 4.13 9.48
N GLY A 153 -9.64 4.25 9.91
CA GLY A 153 -8.51 4.67 9.09
C GLY A 153 -7.65 3.52 8.58
N ALA A 154 -6.72 3.81 7.68
CA ALA A 154 -5.71 2.85 7.24
C ALA A 154 -4.34 3.50 7.04
N LEU A 155 -3.30 2.70 7.26
CA LEU A 155 -1.93 3.02 6.92
C LEU A 155 -1.41 2.01 5.89
N PHE A 156 -0.96 2.51 4.76
CA PHE A 156 -0.25 1.74 3.74
C PHE A 156 1.24 1.98 3.90
N ILE A 157 2.01 0.93 4.11
CA ILE A 157 3.48 1.01 4.22
C ILE A 157 4.11 0.02 3.25
N SER A 158 5.07 0.47 2.48
CA SER A 158 5.86 -0.40 1.60
C SER A 158 7.14 0.28 1.14
N THR A 159 8.12 -0.51 0.70
CA THR A 159 9.08 -0.08 -0.30
C THR A 159 8.39 -0.04 -1.66
N PRO A 160 8.81 0.85 -2.59
CA PRO A 160 8.32 0.82 -3.96
C PRO A 160 8.65 -0.51 -4.66
N LYS A 161 7.85 -0.89 -5.64
CA LYS A 161 8.12 -2.04 -6.51
C LYS A 161 7.72 -1.66 -7.94
N GLY A 162 8.59 -0.94 -8.63
CA GLY A 162 8.26 -0.37 -9.93
C GLY A 162 7.01 0.51 -9.87
N PHE A 163 6.32 0.65 -10.99
CA PHE A 163 5.05 1.34 -11.11
C PHE A 163 3.90 0.33 -11.02
N ASN A 164 3.33 0.18 -9.83
CA ASN A 164 2.22 -0.73 -9.57
C ASN A 164 1.11 -0.05 -8.76
N HIS A 165 0.12 -0.80 -8.32
CA HIS A 165 -1.01 -0.30 -7.52
C HIS A 165 -0.61 0.45 -6.24
N PHE A 166 0.62 0.28 -5.72
CA PHE A 166 1.11 1.08 -4.60
C PHE A 166 1.49 2.49 -5.06
N GLU A 167 2.08 2.64 -6.24
CA GLU A 167 2.33 3.95 -6.83
C GLU A 167 1.01 4.67 -7.16
N GLU A 168 0.02 3.94 -7.70
CA GLU A 168 -1.30 4.49 -7.98
C GLU A 168 -1.95 5.06 -6.71
N ILE A 169 -1.97 4.30 -5.60
CA ILE A 169 -2.57 4.77 -4.34
C ILE A 169 -1.76 5.89 -3.70
N TYR A 170 -0.43 5.90 -3.87
CA TYR A 170 0.44 6.98 -3.44
C TYR A 170 0.12 8.29 -4.16
N ASN A 171 -0.17 8.23 -5.46
CA ASN A 171 -0.56 9.40 -6.25
C ASN A 171 -1.96 9.90 -5.86
N VAL A 172 -2.94 9.00 -5.74
CA VAL A 172 -4.29 9.32 -5.25
C VAL A 172 -4.25 10.02 -3.90
N ALA A 173 -3.34 9.59 -3.00
CA ALA A 173 -3.19 10.21 -1.68
C ALA A 173 -2.68 11.66 -1.73
N GLY A 174 -2.12 12.11 -2.84
CA GLY A 174 -1.75 13.51 -3.05
C GLY A 174 -2.87 14.42 -3.55
N GLU A 175 -4.02 13.83 -3.92
CA GLU A 175 -5.13 14.53 -4.59
C GLU A 175 -6.41 14.62 -3.75
N ARG A 176 -6.47 13.92 -2.60
CA ARG A 176 -7.69 13.79 -1.80
C ARG A 176 -7.50 14.30 -0.38
N ASP A 177 -8.45 15.06 0.12
CA ASP A 177 -8.41 15.72 1.44
C ASP A 177 -8.38 14.75 2.63
N ASP A 178 -8.95 13.54 2.48
CA ASP A 178 -8.97 12.52 3.52
C ASP A 178 -7.76 11.58 3.48
N TRP A 179 -6.80 11.85 2.59
CA TRP A 179 -5.56 11.11 2.41
C TRP A 179 -4.35 12.00 2.63
N GLU A 180 -3.23 11.39 3.05
CA GLU A 180 -1.93 12.05 3.11
C GLU A 180 -0.83 11.06 2.79
N ARG A 181 0.24 11.52 2.12
CA ARG A 181 1.36 10.68 1.68
C ARG A 181 2.70 11.23 2.13
N TRP A 182 3.62 10.32 2.38
CA TRP A 182 5.01 10.63 2.71
C TRP A 182 5.96 9.73 1.92
N ASN A 183 7.10 10.29 1.59
CA ASN A 183 8.23 9.55 1.05
C ASN A 183 9.42 9.71 1.98
N PHE A 184 9.96 8.60 2.50
CA PHE A 184 11.07 8.60 3.42
C PHE A 184 12.21 7.72 2.91
N PRO A 185 13.33 8.29 2.45
CA PRO A 185 14.52 7.52 2.14
C PRO A 185 15.15 6.93 3.43
N THR A 186 15.93 5.87 3.29
CA THR A 186 16.61 5.21 4.42
C THR A 186 17.46 6.18 5.25
N SER A 187 17.99 7.22 4.63
CA SER A 187 18.84 8.24 5.27
C SER A 187 18.15 9.03 6.38
N VAL A 188 16.80 9.03 6.46
CA VAL A 188 16.11 9.68 7.58
C VAL A 188 16.19 8.88 8.88
N ASN A 189 16.64 7.62 8.83
CA ASN A 189 16.88 6.82 10.02
C ASN A 189 18.23 7.22 10.65
N PRO A 190 18.24 7.80 11.86
CA PRO A 190 19.48 8.27 12.48
C PRO A 190 20.45 7.15 12.88
N LEU A 191 20.03 5.89 12.81
CA LEU A 191 20.88 4.72 13.12
C LEU A 191 21.64 4.18 11.91
N ILE A 192 21.40 4.70 10.71
CA ILE A 192 22.08 4.29 9.48
C ILE A 192 23.14 5.34 9.14
N SER A 193 24.39 4.92 9.07
CA SER A 193 25.48 5.81 8.71
C SER A 193 25.54 6.09 7.21
N GLN A 194 26.15 7.19 6.82
CA GLN A 194 26.36 7.52 5.41
C GLN A 194 27.26 6.47 4.73
N GLU A 195 28.27 5.98 5.44
CA GLU A 195 29.18 4.93 4.95
C GLU A 195 28.44 3.65 4.56
N GLU A 196 27.45 3.24 5.37
CA GLU A 196 26.59 2.08 5.06
C GLU A 196 25.76 2.31 3.81
N LEU A 197 25.22 3.53 3.62
CA LEU A 197 24.46 3.88 2.43
C LEU A 197 25.32 3.89 1.17
N ASP A 198 26.56 4.40 1.28
CA ASP A 198 27.49 4.47 0.16
C ASP A 198 27.95 3.06 -0.24
N SER A 199 28.26 2.19 0.73
CA SER A 199 28.58 0.78 0.49
C SER A 199 27.43 0.05 -0.19
N ALA A 200 26.20 0.19 0.32
CA ALA A 200 25.04 -0.43 -0.26
C ALA A 200 24.79 0.02 -1.71
N LYS A 201 25.04 1.30 -2.01
CA LYS A 201 24.89 1.85 -3.37
C LYS A 201 25.87 1.23 -4.36
N GLU A 202 27.12 1.01 -3.93
CA GLU A 202 28.14 0.36 -4.76
C GLU A 202 27.81 -1.11 -5.02
N GLU A 203 27.28 -1.83 -4.01
CA GLU A 203 27.00 -3.27 -4.11
C GLU A 203 25.78 -3.60 -4.98
N ILE A 204 24.67 -2.86 -4.82
CA ILE A 204 23.39 -3.23 -5.45
C ILE A 204 23.08 -2.46 -6.74
N GLY A 205 23.88 -1.46 -7.07
CA GLY A 205 23.70 -0.62 -8.24
C GLY A 205 22.61 0.45 -8.09
N SER A 206 22.64 1.43 -8.96
CA SER A 206 21.83 2.65 -8.85
C SER A 206 20.32 2.42 -8.88
N TYR A 207 19.85 1.48 -9.70
CA TYR A 207 18.41 1.19 -9.81
C TYR A 207 17.82 0.65 -8.50
N LEU A 208 18.40 -0.46 -8.00
CA LEU A 208 17.93 -1.06 -6.76
C LEU A 208 18.13 -0.13 -5.56
N PHE A 209 19.21 0.64 -5.56
CA PHE A 209 19.44 1.64 -4.52
C PHE A 209 18.35 2.73 -4.53
N SER A 210 17.97 3.22 -5.70
CA SER A 210 16.90 4.20 -5.84
C SER A 210 15.57 3.66 -5.32
N GLN A 211 15.23 2.40 -5.64
CA GLN A 211 14.00 1.77 -5.18
C GLN A 211 14.04 1.46 -3.68
N GLU A 212 15.05 0.71 -3.24
CA GLU A 212 15.07 0.11 -1.90
C GLU A 212 15.53 1.07 -0.81
N TYR A 213 16.41 2.05 -1.13
CA TYR A 213 16.97 2.98 -0.15
C TYR A 213 16.46 4.41 -0.30
N LEU A 214 16.25 4.89 -1.53
CA LEU A 214 15.73 6.24 -1.74
C LEU A 214 14.19 6.28 -1.80
N ALA A 215 13.53 5.13 -1.73
CA ALA A 215 12.07 5.00 -1.80
C ALA A 215 11.47 5.62 -3.06
N GLN A 216 12.16 5.51 -4.19
CA GLN A 216 11.72 6.06 -5.47
C GLN A 216 10.97 5.00 -6.28
N PHE A 217 9.84 5.39 -6.85
CA PHE A 217 9.20 4.58 -7.88
C PHE A 217 10.04 4.69 -9.15
N VAL A 218 10.73 3.63 -9.48
CA VAL A 218 11.62 3.56 -10.64
C VAL A 218 11.25 2.37 -11.50
N GLU A 219 11.40 2.53 -12.81
CA GLU A 219 11.23 1.44 -13.74
C GLU A 219 12.59 0.75 -13.97
N PHE A 220 12.55 -0.57 -14.02
CA PHE A 220 13.75 -1.34 -14.35
C PHE A 220 14.16 -1.04 -15.80
N SER A 221 15.13 -0.15 -15.96
CA SER A 221 15.67 0.21 -17.28
C SER A 221 16.55 -0.89 -17.91
N GLY A 222 16.59 -2.07 -17.32
CA GLY A 222 17.27 -3.25 -17.88
C GLY A 222 16.40 -4.08 -18.84
N GLY A 223 15.14 -3.72 -19.01
CA GLY A 223 14.30 -4.29 -20.07
C GLY A 223 14.74 -3.79 -21.46
N ILE A 224 14.53 -4.62 -22.48
CA ILE A 224 14.83 -4.30 -23.88
C ILE A 224 14.03 -3.05 -24.31
N PHE A 225 12.89 -2.76 -23.64
CA PHE A 225 12.00 -1.63 -23.95
C PHE A 225 11.82 -0.74 -22.71
N GLN A 226 11.83 0.59 -22.95
CA GLN A 226 11.47 1.60 -21.92
C GLN A 226 10.07 2.14 -22.22
N ASN A 227 9.27 2.39 -21.18
CA ASN A 227 7.93 2.98 -21.35
C ASN A 227 7.94 4.31 -22.12
N SER A 228 9.01 5.10 -21.98
CA SER A 228 9.21 6.34 -22.73
C SER A 228 9.33 6.14 -24.25
N TRP A 229 9.60 4.93 -24.69
CA TRP A 229 9.69 4.61 -26.11
C TRP A 229 8.32 4.31 -26.73
N PHE A 230 7.32 3.92 -25.90
CA PHE A 230 5.99 3.63 -26.39
C PHE A 230 5.24 4.94 -26.64
N LYS A 231 4.89 5.16 -27.90
CA LYS A 231 4.01 6.25 -28.28
C LYS A 231 2.57 5.76 -28.27
N ARG A 232 1.71 6.46 -27.57
CA ARG A 232 0.27 6.18 -27.56
C ARG A 232 -0.40 6.99 -28.65
N TYR A 233 -1.35 6.39 -29.33
CA TYR A 233 -2.20 7.06 -30.31
C TYR A 233 -3.65 7.06 -29.86
N ARG A 234 -4.41 7.96 -30.43
CA ARG A 234 -5.87 7.97 -30.34
C ARG A 234 -6.43 7.65 -31.70
N SER A 235 -7.51 6.85 -31.74
CA SER A 235 -8.24 6.57 -32.97
C SER A 235 -9.65 7.13 -32.88
N GLU A 236 -10.15 7.66 -33.96
CA GLU A 236 -11.53 8.12 -34.11
C GLU A 236 -12.08 7.68 -35.47
N GLU A 237 -13.34 7.34 -35.55
CA GLU A 237 -14.01 7.07 -36.80
C GLU A 237 -14.47 8.39 -37.41
N VAL A 238 -14.08 8.63 -38.65
CA VAL A 238 -14.47 9.82 -39.43
C VAL A 238 -15.24 9.39 -40.66
N GLN A 239 -16.28 10.14 -40.98
CA GLN A 239 -17.04 9.96 -42.23
C GLN A 239 -16.54 10.98 -43.26
N GLU A 240 -16.16 10.50 -44.44
CA GLU A 240 -15.71 11.34 -45.55
C GLU A 240 -16.19 10.78 -46.90
N TYR A 241 -16.11 11.59 -47.96
CA TYR A 241 -16.46 11.14 -49.30
C TYR A 241 -15.22 10.62 -50.01
N ASP A 242 -15.33 9.45 -50.63
CA ASP A 242 -14.30 8.90 -51.50
C ASP A 242 -14.18 9.67 -52.82
N LYS A 243 -13.23 9.25 -53.65
CA LYS A 243 -12.98 9.91 -54.98
C LYS A 243 -14.16 9.80 -55.95
N ASP A 244 -15.05 8.84 -55.71
CA ASP A 244 -16.22 8.56 -56.52
C ASP A 244 -17.50 9.20 -55.94
N GLY A 245 -17.37 9.91 -54.80
CA GLY A 245 -18.46 10.64 -54.12
C GLY A 245 -19.31 9.81 -53.21
N TYR A 246 -18.89 8.60 -52.83
CA TYR A 246 -19.57 7.76 -51.85
C TYR A 246 -19.10 8.08 -50.41
N LEU A 247 -20.07 8.11 -49.51
CA LEU A 247 -19.76 8.28 -48.06
C LEU A 247 -19.12 7.02 -47.51
N ILE A 248 -17.90 7.15 -47.05
CA ILE A 248 -17.13 6.06 -46.43
C ILE A 248 -16.77 6.42 -44.99
N THR A 249 -16.58 5.41 -44.14
CA THR A 249 -16.08 5.58 -42.79
C THR A 249 -14.62 5.09 -42.75
N ARG A 250 -13.72 5.94 -42.27
CA ARG A 250 -12.29 5.61 -42.10
C ARG A 250 -11.88 5.82 -40.65
N THR A 251 -10.96 5.01 -40.16
CA THR A 251 -10.36 5.19 -38.86
C THR A 251 -9.14 6.09 -38.95
N LYS A 252 -9.23 7.26 -38.34
CA LYS A 252 -8.16 8.23 -38.25
C LYS A 252 -7.35 7.97 -36.97
N ILE A 253 -6.03 7.90 -37.09
CA ILE A 253 -5.09 7.68 -35.99
C ILE A 253 -4.31 8.98 -35.76
N LYS A 254 -4.35 9.47 -34.53
CA LYS A 254 -3.58 10.65 -34.12
C LYS A 254 -2.42 10.23 -33.24
N LEU A 255 -1.21 10.38 -33.74
CA LEU A 255 0.04 10.05 -33.06
C LEU A 255 0.89 11.33 -32.93
N ASN A 256 0.97 11.88 -31.70
CA ASN A 256 1.53 13.22 -31.47
C ASN A 256 0.79 14.29 -32.31
N ASP A 257 1.53 14.97 -33.22
CA ASP A 257 0.99 15.98 -34.10
C ASP A 257 0.73 15.48 -35.54
N GLU A 258 0.94 14.17 -35.79
CA GLU A 258 0.69 13.53 -37.07
C GLU A 258 -0.68 12.86 -37.09
N GLU A 259 -1.40 12.99 -38.17
CA GLU A 259 -2.67 12.33 -38.45
C GLU A 259 -2.48 11.38 -39.64
N LEU A 260 -2.84 10.11 -39.40
CA LEU A 260 -2.71 9.03 -40.38
C LEU A 260 -4.03 8.28 -40.46
N TYR A 261 -4.28 7.59 -41.56
CA TYR A 261 -5.42 6.71 -41.69
C TYR A 261 -5.00 5.24 -41.47
N GLU A 262 -5.82 4.47 -40.78
CA GLU A 262 -5.53 3.08 -40.43
C GLU A 262 -5.30 2.20 -41.68
N ASP A 263 -6.01 2.48 -42.78
CA ASP A 263 -5.91 1.78 -44.06
C ASP A 263 -4.64 2.12 -44.85
N GLU A 264 -3.91 3.18 -44.47
CA GLU A 264 -2.61 3.56 -45.03
C GLU A 264 -1.43 2.89 -44.27
N LEU A 265 -1.71 2.17 -43.18
CA LEU A 265 -0.69 1.54 -42.31
C LEU A 265 -0.50 0.07 -42.64
N TYR A 266 0.74 -0.40 -42.58
CA TYR A 266 1.05 -1.82 -42.56
C TYR A 266 0.78 -2.37 -41.18
N LYS A 267 -0.06 -3.41 -41.07
CA LYS A 267 -0.41 -4.07 -39.79
C LYS A 267 0.41 -5.35 -39.65
N TYR A 268 1.04 -5.48 -38.51
CA TYR A 268 1.77 -6.68 -38.13
C TYR A 268 1.23 -7.17 -36.78
N ALA A 269 1.03 -8.47 -36.66
CA ALA A 269 0.71 -9.11 -35.37
C ALA A 269 1.80 -10.12 -35.05
N THR A 270 2.29 -10.08 -33.82
CA THR A 270 3.14 -11.13 -33.24
C THR A 270 2.37 -11.79 -32.12
N VAL A 271 2.40 -13.12 -32.07
CA VAL A 271 1.67 -13.90 -31.05
C VAL A 271 2.70 -14.68 -30.23
N ASP A 272 2.74 -14.40 -28.92
CA ASP A 272 3.42 -15.23 -27.96
C ASP A 272 2.36 -16.02 -27.17
N LEU A 273 2.36 -17.34 -27.32
CA LEU A 273 1.35 -18.20 -26.75
C LEU A 273 1.77 -18.64 -25.34
N ALA A 274 0.98 -18.28 -24.34
CA ALA A 274 1.15 -18.84 -23.00
C ALA A 274 0.90 -20.35 -23.02
N THR A 275 1.88 -21.12 -22.55
CA THR A 275 1.84 -22.58 -22.52
C THR A 275 1.18 -23.15 -21.26
N SER A 276 0.80 -22.30 -20.31
CA SER A 276 0.23 -22.69 -19.01
C SER A 276 -0.83 -21.68 -18.55
N THR A 277 -1.88 -22.18 -17.94
CA THR A 277 -2.95 -21.37 -17.30
C THR A 277 -2.66 -21.07 -15.81
N LYS A 278 -1.47 -21.37 -15.31
CA LYS A 278 -1.09 -21.08 -13.91
C LYS A 278 -0.94 -19.57 -13.72
N GLU A 279 -1.26 -19.07 -12.54
CA GLU A 279 -1.17 -17.64 -12.19
C GLU A 279 0.22 -17.01 -12.42
N GLN A 280 1.27 -17.81 -12.59
CA GLN A 280 2.65 -17.35 -12.88
C GLN A 280 3.05 -17.50 -14.35
N ALA A 281 2.13 -17.91 -15.21
CA ALA A 281 2.41 -18.03 -16.64
C ALA A 281 2.25 -16.66 -17.32
N ASP A 282 3.08 -16.40 -18.32
CA ASP A 282 2.94 -15.24 -19.18
C ASP A 282 1.59 -15.29 -19.92
N TYR A 283 0.98 -14.13 -20.10
CA TYR A 283 -0.26 -14.01 -20.87
C TYR A 283 0.05 -14.12 -22.36
N THR A 284 -0.90 -14.66 -23.12
CA THR A 284 -0.82 -14.57 -24.57
C THR A 284 -0.92 -13.11 -25.02
N VAL A 285 0.06 -12.65 -25.76
CA VAL A 285 0.11 -11.31 -26.33
C VAL A 285 -0.04 -11.43 -27.84
N ILE A 286 -0.97 -10.69 -28.41
CA ILE A 286 -1.25 -10.62 -29.85
C ILE A 286 -0.96 -9.22 -30.34
#